data_67fb3dd5aee32ffb020799af7c06bc95
#
_entry.id   67fb3dd5aee32ffb020799af7c06bc95
#
_cell.length_a   1.000
_cell.length_b   1.000
_cell.length_c   1.000
_cell.angle_alpha   90.00
_cell.angle_beta   90.00
_cell.angle_gamma   90.00
#
_symmetry.space_group_name_H-M   'P 1'
#
loop_
_entity.id
_entity.type
_entity.pdbx_description
1 polymer ?
#
loop_
_entity_poly.entity_id
_entity_poly.type
_entity_poly.pdbx_seq_one_letter_code
_entity_poly.pdbx_strand_id
1 'polypeptide(L)'
;SFMFCQLNKIFTFTFVILMVNISCGQTSLNNNIDFKIDSLINSSISQKAFPGAQVYIKIGEEILTNKSFGYHTYDSIVKVENNHFYDLASLTKVLASTIALMKLYEDFDLDLNDPISKYFPELKKSNKKNTTFNEVLSHTSGWTPYINHHYLLKRKNGKLKRSIIRNKKSKRFNLKVSKNLFLRESYHKKIFKRIKKSEVNNPGEYLYSGLFFFYIPRLVEKITSQKYEDYLNATFYKNIKNNSLGFNPSDYSNVVPTEQDNFFRNTLVHGSVHDEAASLFGGRSGNAGLFGSAQSIGELIKILETWDFNNSNTLLKKSTITKFTEYAIPDSNIRRGLGFDKPTKEIEERYPNKNLSDQSFGHTGFTGTFFWTDPKVKLSMVFLTNRVYPSRENQKLYKKNIRSKLLDIVFENLKN
;
A
#
# COMPACT_ATOMS: atom_id res chain seq x y z
N SER A 1 39.02 46.80 28.98
CA SER A 1 39.40 45.40 28.68
C SER A 1 38.64 44.34 29.50
N PHE A 2 38.21 44.67 30.75
CA PHE A 2 37.51 43.71 31.65
C PHE A 2 35.98 43.62 31.39
N MET A 3 35.37 44.66 30.84
CA MET A 3 33.91 44.72 30.60
C MET A 3 33.48 43.91 29.36
N PHE A 4 34.33 43.76 28.35
CA PHE A 4 34.02 42.97 27.18
C PHE A 4 34.07 41.44 27.42
N CYS A 5 34.83 40.99 28.41
CA CYS A 5 34.94 39.56 28.73
C CYS A 5 33.73 39.04 29.56
N GLN A 6 33.04 39.90 30.29
CA GLN A 6 31.82 39.51 31.03
C GLN A 6 30.58 39.44 30.15
N LEU A 7 30.46 40.33 29.11
CA LEU A 7 29.33 40.26 28.20
C LEU A 7 29.36 38.98 27.32
N ASN A 8 30.53 38.53 26.90
CA ASN A 8 30.64 37.29 26.11
C ASN A 8 30.32 36.03 26.92
N LYS A 9 30.60 36.02 28.24
CA LYS A 9 30.25 34.87 29.11
C LYS A 9 28.74 34.80 29.38
N ILE A 10 28.06 35.93 29.53
CA ILE A 10 26.60 35.97 29.71
C ILE A 10 25.87 35.55 28.43
N PHE A 11 26.33 36.00 27.27
CA PHE A 11 25.74 35.60 25.98
C PHE A 11 25.94 34.12 25.69
N THR A 12 27.09 33.54 26.00
CA THR A 12 27.37 32.11 25.81
C THR A 12 26.53 31.24 26.77
N PHE A 13 26.32 31.70 28.00
CA PHE A 13 25.53 30.97 29.00
C PHE A 13 24.02 31.00 28.68
N THR A 14 23.50 32.13 28.18
CA THR A 14 22.10 32.27 27.76
C THR A 14 21.81 31.46 26.50
N PHE A 15 22.75 31.36 25.55
CA PHE A 15 22.60 30.56 24.37
C PHE A 15 22.63 29.05 24.68
N VAL A 16 23.47 28.61 25.61
CA VAL A 16 23.52 27.21 26.04
C VAL A 16 22.25 26.81 26.81
N ILE A 17 21.71 27.71 27.68
CA ILE A 17 20.44 27.44 28.37
C ILE A 17 19.27 27.40 27.41
N LEU A 18 19.22 28.24 26.36
CA LEU A 18 18.19 28.18 25.32
C LEU A 18 18.25 26.88 24.54
N MET A 19 19.45 26.43 24.14
CA MET A 19 19.65 25.17 23.41
C MET A 19 19.27 23.94 24.24
N VAL A 20 19.59 23.93 25.55
CA VAL A 20 19.24 22.86 26.48
C VAL A 20 17.72 22.80 26.71
N ASN A 21 17.03 23.95 26.81
CA ASN A 21 15.58 23.97 26.96
C ASN A 21 14.84 23.53 25.71
N ILE A 22 15.32 23.85 24.50
CA ILE A 22 14.75 23.38 23.24
C ILE A 22 14.94 21.85 23.11
N SER A 23 16.14 21.34 23.42
CA SER A 23 16.43 19.90 23.41
C SER A 23 15.59 19.11 24.42
N CYS A 24 15.41 19.66 25.65
CA CYS A 24 14.62 19.01 26.69
C CYS A 24 13.10 19.02 26.38
N GLY A 25 12.59 20.09 25.76
CA GLY A 25 11.19 20.17 25.32
C GLY A 25 10.88 19.17 24.20
N GLN A 26 11.76 19.06 23.23
CA GLN A 26 11.60 18.13 22.09
C GLN A 26 11.70 16.66 22.53
N THR A 27 12.57 16.34 23.46
CA THR A 27 12.69 14.99 24.04
C THR A 27 11.45 14.59 24.86
N SER A 28 10.82 15.51 25.57
CA SER A 28 9.61 15.24 26.35
C SER A 28 8.36 15.07 25.47
N LEU A 29 8.26 15.79 24.35
CA LEU A 29 7.18 15.68 23.37
C LEU A 29 7.25 14.33 22.61
N ASN A 30 8.44 13.93 22.18
CA ASN A 30 8.64 12.65 21.50
C ASN A 30 8.32 11.46 22.43
N ASN A 31 8.69 11.53 23.70
CA ASN A 31 8.35 10.51 24.70
C ASN A 31 6.83 10.36 24.90
N ASN A 32 6.07 11.44 24.79
CA ASN A 32 4.61 11.41 24.96
C ASN A 32 3.90 10.73 23.74
N ILE A 33 4.32 11.03 22.52
CA ILE A 33 3.73 10.42 21.31
C ILE A 33 4.03 8.92 21.28
N ASP A 34 5.28 8.53 21.56
CA ASP A 34 5.69 7.13 21.61
C ASP A 34 4.91 6.34 22.66
N PHE A 35 4.71 6.87 23.85
CA PHE A 35 3.92 6.24 24.91
C PHE A 35 2.46 6.03 24.49
N LYS A 36 1.83 7.02 23.84
CA LYS A 36 0.45 6.90 23.35
C LYS A 36 0.33 5.85 22.24
N ILE A 37 1.28 5.81 21.31
CA ILE A 37 1.33 4.80 20.23
C ILE A 37 1.52 3.41 20.84
N ASP A 38 2.49 3.24 21.76
CA ASP A 38 2.76 1.98 22.42
C ASP A 38 1.52 1.47 23.16
N SER A 39 0.83 2.34 23.89
CA SER A 39 -0.41 2.03 24.62
C SER A 39 -1.52 1.57 23.66
N LEU A 40 -1.77 2.32 22.58
CA LEU A 40 -2.81 2.00 21.60
C LEU A 40 -2.55 0.65 20.91
N ILE A 41 -1.31 0.42 20.45
CA ILE A 41 -0.97 -0.78 19.69
C ILE A 41 -0.97 -2.02 20.58
N ASN A 42 -0.33 -1.95 21.78
CA ASN A 42 -0.30 -3.07 22.71
C ASN A 42 -1.70 -3.43 23.22
N SER A 43 -2.55 -2.44 23.50
CA SER A 43 -3.97 -2.67 23.83
C SER A 43 -4.72 -3.35 22.67
N SER A 44 -4.43 -2.96 21.42
CA SER A 44 -5.05 -3.56 20.25
C SER A 44 -4.62 -5.03 20.06
N ILE A 45 -3.35 -5.34 20.31
CA ILE A 45 -2.82 -6.72 20.28
C ILE A 45 -3.46 -7.56 21.38
N SER A 46 -3.51 -7.06 22.62
CA SER A 46 -4.12 -7.77 23.75
C SER A 46 -5.60 -8.09 23.52
N GLN A 47 -6.30 -7.22 22.79
CA GLN A 47 -7.70 -7.42 22.37
C GLN A 47 -7.82 -8.25 21.09
N LYS A 48 -6.72 -8.80 20.59
CA LYS A 48 -6.67 -9.65 19.38
C LYS A 48 -7.22 -8.95 18.12
N ALA A 49 -6.93 -7.67 17.95
CA ALA A 49 -7.21 -6.97 16.69
C ALA A 49 -6.24 -7.42 15.58
N PHE A 50 -5.01 -7.72 15.95
CA PHE A 50 -3.95 -8.33 15.15
C PHE A 50 -2.88 -8.89 16.09
N PRO A 51 -2.07 -9.90 15.66
CA PRO A 51 -1.00 -10.45 16.51
C PRO A 51 0.22 -9.54 16.61
N GLY A 52 0.51 -8.78 15.56
CA GLY A 52 1.65 -7.86 15.52
C GLY A 52 1.44 -6.72 14.52
N ALA A 53 2.31 -5.70 14.63
CA ALA A 53 2.23 -4.51 13.81
C ALA A 53 3.60 -3.85 13.61
N GLN A 54 3.70 -3.02 12.57
CA GLN A 54 4.76 -2.02 12.39
C GLN A 54 4.13 -0.65 12.22
N VAL A 55 4.75 0.37 12.84
CA VAL A 55 4.35 1.78 12.73
C VAL A 55 5.56 2.60 12.32
N TYR A 56 5.42 3.38 11.26
CA TYR A 56 6.38 4.39 10.83
C TYR A 56 5.66 5.72 10.65
N ILE A 57 6.18 6.77 11.29
CA ILE A 57 5.63 8.14 11.21
C ILE A 57 6.78 9.11 11.02
N LYS A 58 6.67 9.95 10.01
CA LYS A 58 7.62 11.03 9.68
C LYS A 58 6.85 12.35 9.55
N ILE A 59 7.40 13.42 10.11
CA ILE A 59 6.94 14.80 9.95
C ILE A 59 8.11 15.63 9.40
N GLY A 60 7.93 16.24 8.23
CA GLY A 60 9.04 16.88 7.54
C GLY A 60 10.18 15.89 7.32
N GLU A 61 11.38 16.18 7.85
CA GLU A 61 12.52 15.27 7.76
C GLU A 61 12.71 14.40 9.02
N GLU A 62 11.94 14.64 10.09
CA GLU A 62 12.07 13.93 11.36
C GLU A 62 11.23 12.65 11.35
N ILE A 63 11.86 11.52 11.65
CA ILE A 63 11.17 10.25 11.94
C ILE A 63 10.77 10.26 13.41
N LEU A 64 9.47 10.46 13.69
CA LEU A 64 8.94 10.48 15.04
C LEU A 64 8.88 9.08 15.66
N THR A 65 8.55 8.08 14.85
CA THR A 65 8.54 6.68 15.30
C THR A 65 8.81 5.71 14.16
N ASN A 66 9.54 4.63 14.45
CA ASN A 66 9.76 3.48 13.57
C ASN A 66 9.84 2.24 14.46
N LYS A 67 8.68 1.68 14.80
CA LYS A 67 8.56 0.63 15.83
C LYS A 67 7.82 -0.60 15.31
N SER A 68 8.18 -1.73 15.90
CA SER A 68 7.52 -3.02 15.72
C SER A 68 6.92 -3.51 17.03
N PHE A 69 5.77 -4.20 16.94
CA PHE A 69 4.98 -4.62 18.09
C PHE A 69 4.50 -6.06 17.92
N GLY A 70 4.42 -6.78 19.03
CA GLY A 70 3.83 -8.11 19.08
C GLY A 70 4.61 -9.17 18.30
N TYR A 71 3.89 -10.10 17.72
CA TYR A 71 4.43 -11.32 17.14
C TYR A 71 3.81 -11.61 15.76
N HIS A 72 4.43 -12.53 15.00
CA HIS A 72 3.89 -12.98 13.72
C HIS A 72 2.49 -13.62 13.85
N THR A 73 2.30 -14.35 14.95
CA THR A 73 1.09 -15.13 15.26
C THR A 73 0.76 -15.02 16.75
N TYR A 74 -0.44 -15.46 17.15
CA TYR A 74 -0.88 -15.42 18.55
C TYR A 74 -0.21 -16.45 19.46
N ASP A 75 0.62 -17.35 18.92
CA ASP A 75 1.47 -18.26 19.72
C ASP A 75 2.67 -17.56 20.36
N SER A 76 2.97 -16.33 19.95
CA SER A 76 4.02 -15.47 20.48
C SER A 76 5.44 -16.05 20.36
N ILE A 77 5.72 -16.82 19.31
CA ILE A 77 7.03 -17.43 19.08
C ILE A 77 7.98 -16.48 18.35
N VAL A 78 7.54 -15.91 17.21
CA VAL A 78 8.38 -15.02 16.37
C VAL A 78 7.96 -13.58 16.61
N LYS A 79 8.83 -12.81 17.25
CA LYS A 79 8.61 -11.37 17.48
C LYS A 79 8.66 -10.60 16.15
N VAL A 80 7.82 -9.59 15.98
CA VAL A 80 7.90 -8.69 14.82
C VAL A 80 9.09 -7.75 14.97
N GLU A 81 9.86 -7.60 13.89
CA GLU A 81 10.98 -6.66 13.78
C GLU A 81 10.79 -5.70 12.60
N ASN A 82 11.50 -4.55 12.60
CA ASN A 82 11.32 -3.48 11.61
C ASN A 82 11.67 -3.89 10.17
N ASN A 83 12.47 -4.93 9.99
CA ASN A 83 12.86 -5.50 8.69
C ASN A 83 11.94 -6.64 8.23
N HIS A 84 10.93 -7.01 9.00
CA HIS A 84 9.99 -8.05 8.60
C HIS A 84 9.00 -7.55 7.54
N PHE A 85 8.60 -8.46 6.65
CA PHE A 85 7.74 -8.16 5.51
C PHE A 85 6.28 -8.49 5.81
N TYR A 86 5.41 -7.57 5.50
CA TYR A 86 3.95 -7.77 5.48
C TYR A 86 3.47 -7.92 4.04
N ASP A 87 2.45 -8.72 3.82
CA ASP A 87 1.66 -8.69 2.59
C ASP A 87 0.87 -7.38 2.55
N LEU A 88 1.22 -6.52 1.61
CA LEU A 88 0.69 -5.16 1.50
C LEU A 88 -0.70 -5.10 0.88
N ALA A 89 -1.20 -6.23 0.37
CA ALA A 89 -2.51 -6.31 -0.27
C ALA A 89 -2.72 -5.17 -1.30
N SER A 90 -3.82 -4.42 -1.17
CA SER A 90 -4.15 -3.35 -2.12
C SER A 90 -3.22 -2.14 -2.10
N LEU A 91 -2.31 -2.00 -1.12
CA LEU A 91 -1.24 -0.99 -1.24
C LEU A 91 -0.40 -1.22 -2.49
N THR A 92 -0.34 -2.46 -3.01
CA THR A 92 0.29 -2.79 -4.31
C THR A 92 -0.25 -1.92 -5.44
N LYS A 93 -1.56 -1.61 -5.44
CA LYS A 93 -2.16 -0.76 -6.48
C LYS A 93 -1.50 0.61 -6.56
N VAL A 94 -1.04 1.11 -5.43
CA VAL A 94 -0.45 2.45 -5.32
C VAL A 94 1.07 2.39 -5.38
N LEU A 95 1.67 1.55 -4.51
CA LEU A 95 3.12 1.48 -4.31
C LEU A 95 3.86 0.68 -5.41
N ALA A 96 3.12 0.13 -6.36
CA ALA A 96 3.66 -0.53 -7.55
C ALA A 96 2.98 -0.02 -8.82
N SER A 97 1.67 -0.26 -8.97
CA SER A 97 0.96 -0.01 -10.23
C SER A 97 0.78 1.47 -10.55
N THR A 98 0.30 2.28 -9.59
CA THR A 98 0.05 3.71 -9.85
C THR A 98 1.36 4.48 -10.02
N ILE A 99 2.40 4.23 -9.20
CA ILE A 99 3.70 4.89 -9.41
C ILE A 99 4.33 4.49 -10.75
N ALA A 100 4.15 3.25 -11.21
CA ALA A 100 4.57 2.84 -12.55
C ALA A 100 3.80 3.63 -13.62
N LEU A 101 2.47 3.77 -13.50
CA LEU A 101 1.67 4.57 -14.43
C LEU A 101 2.08 6.06 -14.43
N MET A 102 2.38 6.64 -13.25
CA MET A 102 2.90 8.01 -13.14
C MET A 102 4.18 8.16 -13.95
N LYS A 103 5.08 7.19 -13.87
CA LYS A 103 6.34 7.21 -14.62
C LYS A 103 6.14 6.96 -16.12
N LEU A 104 5.21 6.08 -16.51
CA LEU A 104 4.82 5.91 -17.90
C LEU A 104 4.18 7.18 -18.49
N TYR A 105 3.37 7.89 -17.69
CA TYR A 105 2.79 9.18 -18.06
C TYR A 105 3.86 10.24 -18.34
N GLU A 106 4.95 10.28 -17.55
CA GLU A 106 6.04 11.23 -17.74
C GLU A 106 6.97 10.88 -18.89
N ASP A 107 7.37 9.62 -19.01
CA ASP A 107 8.47 9.22 -19.87
C ASP A 107 8.02 8.67 -21.23
N PHE A 108 6.75 8.23 -21.36
CA PHE A 108 6.24 7.54 -22.55
C PHE A 108 4.94 8.14 -23.09
N ASP A 109 4.60 9.36 -22.71
CA ASP A 109 3.40 10.09 -23.17
C ASP A 109 2.10 9.28 -23.03
N LEU A 110 1.96 8.51 -21.94
CA LEU A 110 0.74 7.79 -21.64
C LEU A 110 -0.39 8.78 -21.36
N ASP A 111 -1.34 8.92 -22.28
CA ASP A 111 -2.50 9.79 -22.04
C ASP A 111 -3.54 9.08 -21.17
N LEU A 112 -3.88 9.72 -20.03
CA LEU A 112 -4.86 9.20 -19.09
C LEU A 112 -6.30 9.24 -19.63
N ASN A 113 -6.55 10.01 -20.70
CA ASN A 113 -7.83 10.05 -21.42
C ASN A 113 -7.93 9.00 -22.52
N ASP A 114 -6.81 8.35 -22.87
CA ASP A 114 -6.83 7.25 -23.83
C ASP A 114 -7.72 6.10 -23.34
N PRO A 115 -8.49 5.49 -24.23
CA PRO A 115 -9.18 4.26 -23.90
C PRO A 115 -8.16 3.12 -23.69
N ILE A 116 -8.35 2.36 -22.62
CA ILE A 116 -7.50 1.20 -22.30
C ILE A 116 -7.40 0.22 -23.49
N SER A 117 -8.44 0.14 -24.32
CA SER A 117 -8.49 -0.69 -25.52
C SER A 117 -7.45 -0.29 -26.59
N LYS A 118 -6.87 0.92 -26.51
CA LYS A 118 -5.73 1.34 -27.35
C LYS A 118 -4.52 0.44 -27.08
N TYR A 119 -4.30 0.09 -25.86
CA TYR A 119 -3.18 -0.75 -25.40
C TYR A 119 -3.53 -2.25 -25.38
N PHE A 120 -4.81 -2.59 -25.22
CA PHE A 120 -5.31 -3.97 -25.16
C PHE A 120 -6.38 -4.23 -26.21
N PRO A 121 -5.97 -4.60 -27.46
CA PRO A 121 -6.89 -4.77 -28.59
C PRO A 121 -8.04 -5.75 -28.34
N GLU A 122 -7.84 -6.71 -27.42
CA GLU A 122 -8.90 -7.64 -27.02
C GLU A 122 -10.11 -6.94 -26.40
N LEU A 123 -9.95 -5.73 -25.85
CA LEU A 123 -11.05 -4.95 -25.25
C LEU A 123 -11.86 -4.16 -26.29
N LYS A 124 -11.34 -3.93 -27.51
CA LYS A 124 -12.03 -3.17 -28.57
C LYS A 124 -13.43 -3.70 -28.91
N LYS A 125 -13.63 -5.02 -28.75
CA LYS A 125 -14.92 -5.69 -28.99
C LYS A 125 -15.58 -6.09 -27.65
N SER A 126 -15.66 -5.17 -26.71
CA SER A 126 -16.29 -5.39 -25.41
C SER A 126 -17.00 -4.13 -24.92
N ASN A 127 -17.79 -4.25 -23.84
CA ASN A 127 -18.40 -3.13 -23.13
C ASN A 127 -17.38 -2.20 -22.44
N LYS A 128 -16.09 -2.52 -22.51
CA LYS A 128 -14.96 -1.78 -21.92
C LYS A 128 -14.14 -0.99 -22.96
N LYS A 129 -14.59 -0.97 -24.23
CA LYS A 129 -13.80 -0.41 -25.36
C LYS A 129 -13.41 1.06 -25.18
N ASN A 130 -14.26 1.85 -24.55
CA ASN A 130 -14.08 3.29 -24.37
C ASN A 130 -13.61 3.67 -22.96
N THR A 131 -13.46 2.70 -22.04
CA THR A 131 -13.01 2.99 -20.66
C THR A 131 -11.61 3.57 -20.66
N THR A 132 -11.43 4.72 -20.01
CA THR A 132 -10.17 5.46 -19.91
C THR A 132 -9.36 5.08 -18.66
N PHE A 133 -8.07 5.49 -18.62
CA PHE A 133 -7.25 5.35 -17.42
C PHE A 133 -7.80 6.18 -16.26
N ASN A 134 -8.30 7.41 -16.52
CA ASN A 134 -8.92 8.24 -15.49
C ASN A 134 -10.07 7.50 -14.78
N GLU A 135 -10.97 6.87 -15.54
CA GLU A 135 -12.13 6.16 -14.98
C GLU A 135 -11.74 4.93 -14.15
N VAL A 136 -10.75 4.13 -14.57
CA VAL A 136 -10.34 2.96 -13.78
C VAL A 136 -9.53 3.33 -12.56
N LEU A 137 -8.72 4.39 -12.62
CA LEU A 137 -7.90 4.85 -11.50
C LEU A 137 -8.72 5.59 -10.44
N SER A 138 -9.80 6.27 -10.83
CA SER A 138 -10.76 6.89 -9.90
C SER A 138 -11.84 5.91 -9.41
N HIS A 139 -11.84 4.67 -9.91
CA HIS A 139 -12.88 3.67 -9.66
C HIS A 139 -14.29 4.12 -10.06
N THR A 140 -14.41 4.85 -11.18
CA THR A 140 -15.68 5.29 -11.76
C THR A 140 -16.01 4.63 -13.09
N SER A 141 -15.23 3.64 -13.48
CA SER A 141 -15.43 2.90 -14.73
C SER A 141 -16.64 1.97 -14.73
N GLY A 142 -17.22 1.69 -13.58
CA GLY A 142 -18.31 0.73 -13.42
C GLY A 142 -17.91 -0.74 -13.66
N TRP A 143 -16.62 -1.05 -13.79
CA TRP A 143 -16.21 -2.45 -13.96
C TRP A 143 -16.55 -3.24 -12.68
N THR A 144 -17.01 -4.47 -12.85
CA THR A 144 -17.25 -5.42 -11.76
C THR A 144 -16.14 -5.34 -10.71
N PRO A 145 -16.45 -5.28 -9.40
CA PRO A 145 -15.45 -5.12 -8.33
C PRO A 145 -14.35 -6.17 -8.34
N TYR A 146 -14.72 -7.45 -8.46
CA TYR A 146 -13.80 -8.58 -8.55
C TYR A 146 -14.47 -9.80 -9.17
N ILE A 147 -13.67 -10.79 -9.57
CA ILE A 147 -14.13 -12.08 -10.09
C ILE A 147 -13.45 -13.19 -9.27
N ASN A 148 -14.24 -14.08 -8.71
CA ASN A 148 -13.76 -15.24 -7.94
C ASN A 148 -13.15 -16.33 -8.84
N HIS A 149 -12.02 -16.03 -9.47
CA HIS A 149 -11.36 -16.95 -10.40
C HIS A 149 -10.99 -18.29 -9.77
N HIS A 150 -10.68 -18.32 -8.48
CA HIS A 150 -10.30 -19.53 -7.75
C HIS A 150 -11.48 -20.51 -7.55
N TYR A 151 -12.72 -20.04 -7.39
CA TYR A 151 -13.88 -20.93 -7.38
C TYR A 151 -14.03 -21.70 -8.68
N LEU A 152 -13.68 -21.09 -9.80
CA LEU A 152 -13.77 -21.71 -11.13
C LEU A 152 -12.70 -22.78 -11.36
N LEU A 153 -11.72 -22.89 -10.47
CA LEU A 153 -10.72 -23.97 -10.43
C LEU A 153 -11.26 -25.23 -9.75
N LYS A 154 -12.39 -25.15 -9.07
CA LYS A 154 -13.02 -26.29 -8.40
C LYS A 154 -14.03 -26.99 -9.29
N ARG A 155 -14.19 -28.28 -9.06
CA ARG A 155 -15.30 -29.10 -9.56
C ARG A 155 -16.51 -28.94 -8.63
N LYS A 156 -17.69 -29.44 -9.03
CA LYS A 156 -18.89 -29.44 -8.20
C LYS A 156 -18.68 -30.12 -6.82
N ASN A 157 -17.81 -31.12 -6.75
CA ASN A 157 -17.43 -31.82 -5.51
C ASN A 157 -16.35 -31.12 -4.67
N GLY A 158 -16.03 -29.85 -4.95
CA GLY A 158 -15.03 -29.03 -4.23
C GLY A 158 -13.57 -29.33 -4.59
N LYS A 159 -13.26 -30.43 -5.28
CA LYS A 159 -11.89 -30.81 -5.64
C LYS A 159 -11.35 -29.91 -6.77
N LEU A 160 -10.07 -29.58 -6.71
CA LEU A 160 -9.39 -28.79 -7.74
C LEU A 160 -9.34 -29.52 -9.09
N LYS A 161 -9.44 -28.76 -10.19
CA LYS A 161 -9.34 -29.26 -11.57
C LYS A 161 -7.88 -29.54 -11.91
N ARG A 162 -7.44 -30.79 -11.76
CA ARG A 162 -6.06 -31.24 -11.98
C ARG A 162 -5.48 -30.93 -13.38
N SER A 163 -6.34 -30.67 -14.36
CA SER A 163 -5.92 -30.21 -15.71
C SER A 163 -5.43 -28.76 -15.73
N ILE A 164 -5.69 -27.96 -14.67
CA ILE A 164 -5.38 -26.53 -14.58
C ILE A 164 -4.44 -26.23 -13.43
N ILE A 165 -4.59 -26.91 -12.29
CA ILE A 165 -3.81 -26.65 -11.07
C ILE A 165 -3.42 -27.97 -10.40
N ARG A 166 -2.20 -28.07 -9.88
CA ARG A 166 -1.63 -29.30 -9.28
C ARG A 166 -0.77 -29.00 -8.06
N ASN A 167 -0.59 -30.02 -7.23
CA ASN A 167 0.24 -29.94 -6.01
C ASN A 167 1.75 -30.10 -6.29
N LYS A 168 2.16 -30.49 -7.49
CA LYS A 168 3.57 -30.67 -7.86
C LYS A 168 3.92 -29.73 -9.02
N LYS A 169 5.09 -29.09 -8.92
CA LYS A 169 5.69 -28.29 -9.99
C LYS A 169 6.08 -29.19 -11.17
N SER A 170 5.84 -28.72 -12.38
CA SER A 170 6.30 -29.37 -13.61
C SER A 170 6.44 -28.31 -14.71
N LYS A 171 7.02 -28.67 -15.89
CA LYS A 171 7.15 -27.76 -17.04
C LYS A 171 5.83 -27.09 -17.42
N ARG A 172 4.70 -27.81 -17.30
CA ARG A 172 3.35 -27.30 -17.63
C ARG A 172 2.65 -26.57 -16.49
N PHE A 173 3.00 -26.89 -15.24
CA PHE A 173 2.42 -26.33 -14.01
C PHE A 173 3.56 -25.68 -13.22
N ASN A 174 4.05 -24.56 -13.74
CA ASN A 174 5.26 -23.88 -13.25
C ASN A 174 4.94 -22.62 -12.42
N LEU A 175 3.71 -22.10 -12.51
CA LEU A 175 3.32 -20.88 -11.82
C LEU A 175 2.92 -21.19 -10.37
N LYS A 176 3.73 -20.75 -9.41
CA LYS A 176 3.49 -20.99 -7.98
C LYS A 176 2.33 -20.14 -7.47
N VAL A 177 1.29 -20.79 -6.94
CA VAL A 177 0.11 -20.18 -6.32
C VAL A 177 0.26 -20.14 -4.79
N SER A 178 0.86 -21.20 -4.21
CA SER A 178 1.23 -21.31 -2.79
C SER A 178 2.35 -22.34 -2.62
N LYS A 179 2.74 -22.63 -1.37
CA LYS A 179 3.84 -23.57 -1.06
C LYS A 179 3.78 -24.87 -1.89
N ASN A 180 2.59 -25.46 -2.00
CA ASN A 180 2.40 -26.77 -2.66
C ASN A 180 1.28 -26.72 -3.72
N LEU A 181 1.13 -25.61 -4.45
CA LEU A 181 0.09 -25.46 -5.45
C LEU A 181 0.62 -24.71 -6.67
N PHE A 182 0.48 -25.29 -7.86
CA PHE A 182 1.05 -24.78 -9.10
C PHE A 182 0.01 -24.75 -10.22
N LEU A 183 -0.11 -23.60 -10.89
CA LEU A 183 -1.05 -23.33 -11.97
C LEU A 183 -0.38 -23.44 -13.34
N ARG A 184 -1.18 -23.76 -14.36
CA ARG A 184 -0.78 -23.57 -15.74
C ARG A 184 -0.89 -22.12 -16.13
N GLU A 185 0.20 -21.50 -16.56
CA GLU A 185 0.23 -20.09 -16.98
C GLU A 185 -0.80 -19.76 -18.08
N SER A 186 -1.07 -20.71 -18.98
CA SER A 186 -2.10 -20.55 -20.02
C SER A 186 -3.51 -20.25 -19.47
N TYR A 187 -3.74 -20.44 -18.16
CA TYR A 187 -4.99 -20.07 -17.51
C TYR A 187 -5.24 -18.57 -17.47
N HIS A 188 -4.20 -17.75 -17.54
CA HIS A 188 -4.31 -16.28 -17.61
C HIS A 188 -5.21 -15.83 -18.76
N LYS A 189 -5.17 -16.52 -19.94
CA LYS A 189 -6.07 -16.24 -21.07
C LYS A 189 -7.55 -16.34 -20.68
N LYS A 190 -7.89 -17.28 -19.79
CA LYS A 190 -9.26 -17.43 -19.27
C LYS A 190 -9.62 -16.33 -18.28
N ILE A 191 -8.67 -15.89 -17.43
CA ILE A 191 -8.87 -14.77 -16.50
C ILE A 191 -9.19 -13.51 -17.31
N PHE A 192 -8.34 -13.11 -18.26
CA PHE A 192 -8.56 -11.92 -19.09
C PHE A 192 -9.84 -12.01 -19.95
N LYS A 193 -10.19 -13.22 -20.46
CA LYS A 193 -11.46 -13.41 -21.14
C LYS A 193 -12.68 -13.15 -20.25
N ARG A 194 -12.61 -13.52 -18.97
CA ARG A 194 -13.69 -13.25 -18.01
C ARG A 194 -13.77 -11.79 -17.66
N ILE A 195 -12.63 -11.12 -17.44
CA ILE A 195 -12.59 -9.68 -17.21
C ILE A 195 -13.20 -8.94 -18.41
N LYS A 196 -12.80 -9.28 -19.64
CA LYS A 196 -13.37 -8.71 -20.86
C LYS A 196 -14.89 -8.84 -20.92
N LYS A 197 -15.43 -9.99 -20.48
CA LYS A 197 -16.87 -10.32 -20.55
C LYS A 197 -17.66 -9.89 -19.33
N SER A 198 -16.99 -9.43 -18.24
CA SER A 198 -17.69 -8.99 -17.03
C SER A 198 -18.51 -7.73 -17.29
N GLU A 199 -19.50 -7.53 -16.44
CA GLU A 199 -20.41 -6.39 -16.53
C GLU A 199 -19.71 -5.07 -16.28
N VAL A 200 -20.29 -4.02 -16.81
CA VAL A 200 -19.99 -2.61 -16.50
C VAL A 200 -21.28 -2.01 -16.02
N ASN A 201 -21.30 -1.54 -14.77
CA ASN A 201 -22.49 -1.02 -14.09
C ASN A 201 -22.26 0.45 -13.73
N ASN A 202 -23.21 1.31 -14.08
CA ASN A 202 -23.23 2.72 -13.71
C ASN A 202 -21.86 3.44 -13.88
N PRO A 203 -21.30 3.53 -15.09
CA PRO A 203 -20.09 4.33 -15.32
C PRO A 203 -20.30 5.77 -14.84
N GLY A 204 -19.29 6.35 -14.16
CA GLY A 204 -19.37 7.65 -13.52
C GLY A 204 -19.66 7.59 -12.02
N GLU A 205 -20.30 6.53 -11.52
CA GLU A 205 -20.47 6.29 -10.09
C GLU A 205 -19.25 5.56 -9.49
N TYR A 206 -19.03 5.80 -8.19
CA TYR A 206 -17.95 5.12 -7.47
C TYR A 206 -18.26 3.63 -7.27
N LEU A 207 -17.42 2.79 -7.85
CA LEU A 207 -17.45 1.34 -7.64
C LEU A 207 -16.00 0.81 -7.63
N TYR A 208 -15.47 0.51 -6.42
CA TYR A 208 -14.11 0.00 -6.27
C TYR A 208 -13.91 -1.30 -7.06
N SER A 209 -13.05 -1.28 -8.08
CA SER A 209 -12.72 -2.44 -8.90
C SER A 209 -11.21 -2.67 -8.97
N GLY A 210 -10.79 -3.91 -8.74
CA GLY A 210 -9.40 -4.34 -8.91
C GLY A 210 -9.08 -4.86 -10.32
N LEU A 211 -10.08 -5.00 -11.21
CA LEU A 211 -9.92 -5.77 -12.45
C LEU A 211 -8.96 -5.15 -13.46
N PHE A 212 -8.93 -3.82 -13.56
CA PHE A 212 -7.98 -3.14 -14.44
C PHE A 212 -6.53 -3.39 -14.01
N PHE A 213 -6.27 -3.46 -12.73
CA PHE A 213 -4.90 -3.61 -12.21
C PHE A 213 -4.23 -4.92 -12.65
N PHE A 214 -4.98 -5.95 -13.04
CA PHE A 214 -4.41 -7.16 -13.68
C PHE A 214 -3.78 -6.88 -15.05
N TYR A 215 -4.15 -5.79 -15.72
CA TYR A 215 -3.57 -5.37 -17.00
C TYR A 215 -2.27 -4.58 -16.82
N ILE A 216 -2.02 -3.99 -15.66
CA ILE A 216 -0.86 -3.09 -15.44
C ILE A 216 0.48 -3.79 -15.73
N PRO A 217 0.77 -5.02 -15.24
CA PRO A 217 2.02 -5.69 -15.58
C PRO A 217 2.23 -5.81 -17.09
N ARG A 218 1.19 -6.18 -17.84
CA ARG A 218 1.23 -6.27 -19.30
C ARG A 218 1.40 -4.91 -19.98
N LEU A 219 0.85 -3.84 -19.40
CA LEU A 219 1.01 -2.48 -19.92
C LEU A 219 2.46 -2.02 -19.78
N VAL A 220 3.04 -2.19 -18.60
CA VAL A 220 4.45 -1.87 -18.33
C VAL A 220 5.36 -2.63 -19.27
N GLU A 221 5.18 -3.94 -19.39
CA GLU A 221 5.98 -4.79 -20.28
C GLU A 221 5.84 -4.38 -21.75
N LYS A 222 4.63 -4.00 -22.17
CA LYS A 222 4.36 -3.56 -23.56
C LYS A 222 5.04 -2.23 -23.90
N ILE A 223 5.04 -1.28 -22.97
CA ILE A 223 5.57 0.08 -23.20
C ILE A 223 7.08 0.09 -23.02
N THR A 224 7.61 -0.57 -21.97
CA THR A 224 9.02 -0.47 -21.57
C THR A 224 9.89 -1.62 -22.09
N SER A 225 9.30 -2.70 -22.61
CA SER A 225 9.97 -3.97 -22.95
C SER A 225 10.68 -4.64 -21.75
N GLN A 226 10.37 -4.21 -20.52
CA GLN A 226 10.88 -4.79 -19.29
C GLN A 226 9.77 -5.54 -18.57
N LYS A 227 10.10 -6.63 -17.86
CA LYS A 227 9.14 -7.27 -16.97
C LYS A 227 8.72 -6.29 -15.88
N TYR A 228 7.46 -6.38 -15.47
CA TYR A 228 6.88 -5.47 -14.48
C TYR A 228 7.71 -5.36 -13.19
N GLU A 229 8.12 -6.48 -12.62
CA GLU A 229 8.92 -6.54 -11.41
C GLU A 229 10.31 -5.92 -11.60
N ASP A 230 10.97 -6.21 -12.75
CA ASP A 230 12.29 -5.68 -13.09
C ASP A 230 12.23 -4.15 -13.27
N TYR A 231 11.19 -3.66 -13.96
CA TYR A 231 10.95 -2.22 -14.12
C TYR A 231 10.76 -1.50 -12.78
N LEU A 232 9.91 -2.05 -11.91
CA LEU A 232 9.68 -1.48 -10.58
C LEU A 232 10.96 -1.45 -9.74
N ASN A 233 11.71 -2.55 -9.75
CA ASN A 233 12.97 -2.62 -9.02
C ASN A 233 13.99 -1.63 -9.55
N ALA A 234 14.21 -1.58 -10.86
CA ALA A 234 15.17 -0.69 -11.49
C ALA A 234 14.82 0.79 -11.30
N THR A 235 13.52 1.13 -11.32
CA THR A 235 13.05 2.51 -11.29
C THR A 235 12.86 3.01 -9.86
N PHE A 236 12.26 2.20 -8.96
CA PHE A 236 11.81 2.67 -7.67
C PHE A 236 12.49 2.00 -6.48
N TYR A 237 12.68 0.66 -6.50
CA TYR A 237 12.99 -0.07 -5.26
C TYR A 237 14.48 -0.27 -4.98
N LYS A 238 15.33 -0.25 -6.00
CA LYS A 238 16.78 -0.51 -5.86
C LYS A 238 17.51 0.40 -4.87
N ASN A 239 17.00 1.61 -4.65
CA ASN A 239 17.60 2.61 -3.75
C ASN A 239 17.01 2.57 -2.34
N ILE A 240 16.00 1.72 -2.08
CA ILE A 240 15.43 1.54 -0.75
C ILE A 240 16.39 0.72 0.09
N LYS A 241 16.75 1.26 1.26
CA LYS A 241 17.63 0.57 2.21
C LYS A 241 17.10 -0.83 2.54
N ASN A 242 18.02 -1.78 2.65
CA ASN A 242 17.76 -3.18 3.01
C ASN A 242 16.93 -3.98 1.99
N ASN A 243 16.69 -3.44 0.78
CA ASN A 243 15.96 -4.12 -0.31
C ASN A 243 14.70 -4.88 0.19
N SER A 244 13.95 -4.23 1.10
CA SER A 244 12.84 -4.80 1.86
C SER A 244 11.48 -4.49 1.23
N LEU A 245 11.42 -4.41 -0.11
CA LEU A 245 10.19 -4.18 -0.88
C LEU A 245 10.26 -4.99 -2.18
N GLY A 246 9.25 -5.83 -2.43
CA GLY A 246 9.22 -6.64 -3.64
C GLY A 246 8.13 -7.71 -3.64
N PHE A 247 8.08 -8.46 -4.73
CA PHE A 247 7.15 -9.59 -4.88
C PHE A 247 7.83 -10.91 -4.49
N ASN A 248 7.03 -11.85 -3.95
CA ASN A 248 7.48 -13.22 -3.65
C ASN A 248 8.79 -13.28 -2.85
N PRO A 249 8.82 -12.84 -1.60
CA PRO A 249 9.99 -12.92 -0.75
C PRO A 249 10.55 -14.37 -0.74
N SER A 250 11.86 -14.50 -0.82
CA SER A 250 12.53 -15.81 -0.88
C SER A 250 12.76 -16.41 0.51
N ASP A 251 13.05 -15.57 1.49
CA ASP A 251 13.20 -15.98 2.89
C ASP A 251 11.90 -15.71 3.66
N TYR A 252 11.27 -16.81 4.09
CA TYR A 252 9.99 -16.74 4.82
C TYR A 252 10.18 -16.50 6.31
N SER A 253 11.37 -16.61 6.86
CA SER A 253 11.62 -16.37 8.29
C SER A 253 11.23 -14.94 8.69
N ASN A 254 11.45 -13.98 7.78
CA ASN A 254 11.18 -12.56 7.98
C ASN A 254 9.82 -12.12 7.43
N VAL A 255 8.97 -13.06 6.99
CA VAL A 255 7.65 -12.74 6.45
C VAL A 255 6.57 -13.03 7.47
N VAL A 256 5.72 -12.04 7.72
CA VAL A 256 4.58 -12.19 8.61
C VAL A 256 3.47 -12.98 7.89
N PRO A 257 2.97 -14.11 8.46
CA PRO A 257 1.91 -14.88 7.85
C PRO A 257 0.59 -14.11 7.86
N THR A 258 -0.29 -14.45 6.91
CA THR A 258 -1.61 -13.84 6.79
C THR A 258 -2.70 -14.78 7.32
N GLU A 259 -3.38 -15.53 6.48
CA GLU A 259 -4.59 -16.26 6.82
C GLU A 259 -4.38 -17.77 6.76
N GLN A 260 -5.05 -18.50 7.65
CA GLN A 260 -5.26 -19.94 7.47
C GLN A 260 -6.35 -20.14 6.40
N ASP A 261 -5.93 -20.31 5.15
CA ASP A 261 -6.84 -20.49 4.01
C ASP A 261 -7.40 -21.91 4.00
N ASN A 262 -8.64 -22.07 4.46
CA ASN A 262 -9.34 -23.34 4.51
C ASN A 262 -10.30 -23.59 3.33
N PHE A 263 -10.38 -22.65 2.38
CA PHE A 263 -11.37 -22.75 1.29
C PHE A 263 -10.74 -22.89 -0.11
N PHE A 264 -9.47 -22.46 -0.32
CA PHE A 264 -8.82 -22.55 -1.62
C PHE A 264 -7.49 -23.30 -1.58
N ARG A 265 -6.51 -22.81 -0.80
CA ARG A 265 -5.13 -23.33 -0.76
C ARG A 265 -4.94 -24.41 0.31
N ASN A 266 -5.84 -24.47 1.30
CA ASN A 266 -5.81 -25.39 2.45
C ASN A 266 -4.47 -25.39 3.18
N THR A 267 -3.96 -24.19 3.47
CA THR A 267 -2.69 -23.98 4.15
C THR A 267 -2.65 -22.60 4.81
N LEU A 268 -1.75 -22.42 5.77
CA LEU A 268 -1.38 -21.08 6.21
C LEU A 268 -0.72 -20.34 5.06
N VAL A 269 -1.25 -19.17 4.70
CA VAL A 269 -0.69 -18.31 3.66
C VAL A 269 0.48 -17.54 4.25
N HIS A 270 1.69 -17.98 3.90
CA HIS A 270 2.95 -17.46 4.41
C HIS A 270 3.96 -17.32 3.26
N GLY A 271 4.52 -16.14 3.05
CA GLY A 271 5.45 -15.86 1.96
C GLY A 271 4.82 -15.94 0.55
N SER A 272 3.51 -16.12 0.46
CA SER A 272 2.71 -16.06 -0.76
C SER A 272 1.64 -15.00 -0.59
N VAL A 273 1.24 -14.35 -1.68
CA VAL A 273 0.21 -13.30 -1.64
C VAL A 273 -1.13 -13.83 -1.08
N HIS A 274 -1.73 -13.05 -0.21
CA HIS A 274 -3.04 -13.37 0.39
C HIS A 274 -4.16 -13.36 -0.65
N ASP A 275 -4.20 -12.37 -1.54
CA ASP A 275 -5.20 -12.25 -2.61
C ASP A 275 -5.19 -13.47 -3.53
N GLU A 276 -6.34 -14.16 -3.62
CA GLU A 276 -6.46 -15.41 -4.38
C GLU A 276 -6.24 -15.16 -5.87
N ALA A 277 -6.77 -14.07 -6.42
CA ALA A 277 -6.64 -13.77 -7.85
C ALA A 277 -5.20 -13.38 -8.20
N ALA A 278 -4.52 -12.58 -7.38
CA ALA A 278 -3.11 -12.27 -7.56
C ALA A 278 -2.22 -13.52 -7.47
N SER A 279 -2.58 -14.47 -6.59
CA SER A 279 -1.86 -15.75 -6.49
C SER A 279 -1.91 -16.56 -7.80
N LEU A 280 -2.99 -16.43 -8.57
CA LEU A 280 -3.11 -17.06 -9.89
C LEU A 280 -2.21 -16.42 -10.96
N PHE A 281 -1.59 -15.28 -10.66
CA PHE A 281 -0.52 -14.65 -11.44
C PHE A 281 0.87 -14.91 -10.82
N GLY A 282 0.98 -15.92 -9.97
CA GLY A 282 2.23 -16.26 -9.29
C GLY A 282 2.67 -15.20 -8.26
N GLY A 283 1.73 -14.45 -7.72
CA GLY A 283 1.99 -13.39 -6.74
C GLY A 283 2.52 -12.08 -7.34
N ARG A 284 2.71 -11.99 -8.65
CA ARG A 284 3.17 -10.79 -9.38
C ARG A 284 2.02 -10.15 -10.12
N SER A 285 1.24 -9.33 -9.43
CA SER A 285 0.04 -8.72 -10.00
C SER A 285 -0.03 -7.23 -9.68
N GLY A 286 -0.75 -6.46 -10.48
CA GLY A 286 -0.90 -5.03 -10.24
C GLY A 286 -1.89 -4.68 -9.13
N ASN A 287 -2.77 -5.62 -8.74
CA ASN A 287 -3.78 -5.37 -7.71
C ASN A 287 -3.32 -5.72 -6.29
N ALA A 288 -2.41 -6.68 -6.14
CA ALA A 288 -1.86 -7.19 -4.88
C ALA A 288 -0.59 -8.01 -5.13
N GLY A 289 0.18 -8.33 -4.09
CA GLY A 289 1.34 -9.20 -4.17
C GLY A 289 2.66 -8.54 -3.78
N LEU A 290 2.65 -7.23 -3.56
CA LEU A 290 3.82 -6.54 -3.00
C LEU A 290 3.94 -6.86 -1.51
N PHE A 291 5.18 -7.08 -1.07
CA PHE A 291 5.57 -7.27 0.33
C PHE A 291 6.56 -6.18 0.73
N GLY A 292 6.51 -5.74 1.97
CA GLY A 292 7.43 -4.74 2.49
C GLY A 292 7.29 -4.49 3.98
N SER A 293 8.25 -3.77 4.54
CA SER A 293 8.23 -3.26 5.91
C SER A 293 7.67 -1.83 5.95
N ALA A 294 7.25 -1.36 7.13
CA ALA A 294 6.78 0.01 7.28
C ALA A 294 7.87 1.03 6.95
N GLN A 295 9.12 0.74 7.32
CA GLN A 295 10.26 1.58 6.98
C GLN A 295 10.49 1.65 5.46
N SER A 296 10.47 0.51 4.74
CA SER A 296 10.67 0.51 3.29
C SER A 296 9.58 1.26 2.54
N ILE A 297 8.34 1.19 3.02
CA ILE A 297 7.24 2.00 2.47
C ILE A 297 7.47 3.48 2.80
N GLY A 298 7.86 3.81 4.03
CA GLY A 298 8.20 5.18 4.43
C GLY A 298 9.31 5.79 3.56
N GLU A 299 10.31 4.99 3.17
CA GLU A 299 11.36 5.42 2.24
C GLU A 299 10.83 5.56 0.79
N LEU A 300 9.96 4.65 0.34
CA LEU A 300 9.38 4.73 -0.99
C LEU A 300 8.48 5.94 -1.16
N ILE A 301 7.59 6.22 -0.21
CA ILE A 301 6.61 7.31 -0.34
C ILE A 301 7.24 8.71 -0.34
N LYS A 302 8.54 8.84 -0.02
CA LYS A 302 9.29 10.08 -0.24
C LYS A 302 9.21 10.58 -1.69
N ILE A 303 9.12 9.68 -2.67
CA ILE A 303 8.92 10.06 -4.08
C ILE A 303 7.61 10.80 -4.35
N LEU A 304 6.65 10.69 -3.44
CA LEU A 304 5.33 11.34 -3.49
C LEU A 304 5.26 12.60 -2.62
N GLU A 305 6.30 12.89 -1.84
CA GLU A 305 6.36 14.06 -0.97
C GLU A 305 6.60 15.32 -1.81
N THR A 306 5.66 16.27 -1.77
CA THR A 306 5.73 17.50 -2.58
C THR A 306 6.33 18.69 -1.84
N TRP A 307 6.73 18.54 -0.60
CA TRP A 307 7.30 19.59 0.25
C TRP A 307 8.83 19.61 0.30
N ASP A 308 9.50 18.55 -0.16
CA ASP A 308 10.96 18.47 -0.21
C ASP A 308 11.46 18.61 -1.66
N PHE A 309 11.54 19.87 -2.15
CA PHE A 309 11.99 20.16 -3.52
C PHE A 309 13.47 20.50 -3.64
N ASN A 310 14.19 20.63 -2.54
CA ASN A 310 15.62 20.94 -2.57
C ASN A 310 16.47 19.69 -2.84
N ASN A 311 15.90 18.51 -2.79
CA ASN A 311 16.57 17.28 -3.17
C ASN A 311 16.44 17.06 -4.69
N SER A 312 17.55 17.17 -5.39
CA SER A 312 17.73 17.00 -6.84
C SER A 312 17.36 15.59 -7.39
N ASN A 313 16.78 14.74 -6.59
CA ASN A 313 16.35 13.38 -6.92
C ASN A 313 14.82 13.24 -6.95
N THR A 314 14.13 14.15 -7.60
CA THR A 314 12.70 13.95 -7.86
C THR A 314 12.53 12.92 -8.98
N LEU A 315 12.33 11.68 -8.60
CA LEU A 315 12.02 10.59 -9.54
C LEU A 315 10.73 10.86 -10.32
N LEU A 316 9.80 11.59 -9.71
CA LEU A 316 8.53 12.05 -10.29
C LEU A 316 8.43 13.58 -10.20
N LYS A 317 7.87 14.20 -11.25
CA LYS A 317 7.60 15.64 -11.27
C LYS A 317 6.47 16.00 -10.29
N LYS A 318 6.58 17.16 -9.64
CA LYS A 318 5.52 17.68 -8.75
C LYS A 318 4.16 17.73 -9.43
N SER A 319 4.12 18.21 -10.67
CA SER A 319 2.89 18.29 -11.47
C SER A 319 2.22 16.91 -11.64
N THR A 320 3.01 15.87 -11.86
CA THR A 320 2.50 14.50 -11.96
C THR A 320 1.96 14.01 -10.62
N ILE A 321 2.71 14.21 -9.54
CA ILE A 321 2.26 13.84 -8.19
C ILE A 321 0.94 14.55 -7.90
N THR A 322 0.85 15.86 -8.09
CA THR A 322 -0.37 16.65 -7.86
C THR A 322 -1.54 16.10 -8.68
N LYS A 323 -1.34 15.88 -10.00
CA LYS A 323 -2.39 15.35 -10.89
C LYS A 323 -2.96 14.01 -10.42
N PHE A 324 -2.12 13.12 -9.90
CA PHE A 324 -2.58 11.80 -9.45
C PHE A 324 -3.16 11.81 -8.04
N THR A 325 -2.75 12.76 -7.19
CA THR A 325 -3.13 12.81 -5.78
C THR A 325 -4.22 13.83 -5.44
N GLU A 326 -4.58 14.75 -6.36
CA GLU A 326 -5.76 15.60 -6.20
C GLU A 326 -7.07 14.79 -6.36
N TYR A 327 -8.21 15.38 -5.99
CA TYR A 327 -9.51 14.74 -6.25
C TYR A 327 -9.74 14.58 -7.75
N ALA A 328 -9.88 13.34 -8.22
CA ALA A 328 -10.08 13.04 -9.63
C ALA A 328 -11.39 13.64 -10.19
N ILE A 329 -12.40 13.81 -9.33
CA ILE A 329 -13.70 14.41 -9.66
C ILE A 329 -14.01 15.45 -8.58
N PRO A 330 -13.53 16.71 -8.75
CA PRO A 330 -13.62 17.75 -7.70
C PRO A 330 -15.05 18.09 -7.29
N ASP A 331 -16.01 18.05 -8.21
CA ASP A 331 -17.39 18.46 -7.98
C ASP A 331 -18.29 17.32 -7.44
N SER A 332 -17.69 16.22 -6.99
CA SER A 332 -18.39 15.06 -6.43
C SER A 332 -17.94 14.74 -5.02
N ASN A 333 -18.70 13.88 -4.32
CA ASN A 333 -18.31 13.32 -3.02
C ASN A 333 -17.40 12.07 -3.16
N ILE A 334 -16.94 11.77 -4.37
CA ILE A 334 -16.02 10.65 -4.63
C ILE A 334 -14.65 11.00 -4.07
N ARG A 335 -14.26 10.31 -3.01
CA ARG A 335 -12.98 10.52 -2.31
C ARG A 335 -11.84 9.73 -2.97
N ARG A 336 -11.55 10.05 -4.23
CA ARG A 336 -10.50 9.42 -5.02
C ARG A 336 -9.62 10.43 -5.75
N GLY A 337 -8.32 10.17 -5.71
CA GLY A 337 -7.39 10.59 -6.74
C GLY A 337 -7.25 9.50 -7.80
N LEU A 338 -6.24 9.59 -8.64
CA LEU A 338 -5.94 8.56 -9.64
C LEU A 338 -5.11 7.45 -8.99
N GLY A 339 -5.78 6.40 -8.54
CA GLY A 339 -5.21 5.27 -7.81
C GLY A 339 -5.19 5.45 -6.29
N PHE A 340 -5.18 6.67 -5.78
CA PHE A 340 -5.10 7.00 -4.36
C PHE A 340 -6.47 7.18 -3.71
N ASP A 341 -6.56 6.85 -2.42
CA ASP A 341 -7.64 7.31 -1.55
C ASP A 341 -7.44 8.78 -1.18
N LYS A 342 -8.54 9.51 -1.06
CA LYS A 342 -8.60 10.88 -0.56
C LYS A 342 -9.38 10.93 0.76
N PRO A 343 -9.23 11.97 1.59
CA PRO A 343 -10.10 12.14 2.73
C PRO A 343 -11.55 12.39 2.29
N THR A 344 -12.52 12.09 3.15
CA THR A 344 -13.90 12.52 2.94
C THR A 344 -13.95 14.06 2.97
N LYS A 345 -14.76 14.67 2.11
CA LYS A 345 -14.81 16.14 2.00
C LYS A 345 -15.47 16.81 3.21
N GLU A 346 -16.53 16.22 3.73
CA GLU A 346 -17.19 16.65 4.95
C GLU A 346 -16.24 16.51 6.14
N ILE A 347 -15.92 17.64 6.81
CA ILE A 347 -14.91 17.70 7.85
C ILE A 347 -15.30 16.89 9.08
N GLU A 348 -16.57 16.95 9.50
CA GLU A 348 -17.05 16.25 10.71
C GLU A 348 -17.00 14.72 10.57
N GLU A 349 -17.22 14.22 9.36
CA GLU A 349 -17.20 12.79 9.04
C GLU A 349 -15.93 12.37 8.30
N ARG A 350 -14.89 13.20 8.30
CA ARG A 350 -13.71 13.02 7.48
C ARG A 350 -12.94 11.75 7.86
N TYR A 351 -12.96 10.80 6.97
CA TYR A 351 -12.14 9.59 7.03
C TYR A 351 -10.83 9.81 6.24
N PRO A 352 -9.67 9.30 6.70
CA PRO A 352 -9.48 8.53 7.94
C PRO A 352 -9.35 9.40 9.20
N ASN A 353 -9.24 10.74 9.11
CA ASN A 353 -9.16 11.63 10.25
C ASN A 353 -9.62 13.05 9.89
N LYS A 354 -10.33 13.71 10.80
CA LYS A 354 -10.88 15.07 10.61
C LYS A 354 -9.82 16.17 10.45
N ASN A 355 -8.63 15.97 10.97
CA ASN A 355 -7.54 16.96 10.91
C ASN A 355 -6.73 16.90 9.62
N LEU A 356 -6.96 15.90 8.76
CA LEU A 356 -6.28 15.78 7.47
C LEU A 356 -6.71 16.90 6.51
N SER A 357 -5.76 17.39 5.71
CA SER A 357 -6.05 18.36 4.66
C SER A 357 -6.65 17.71 3.42
N ASP A 358 -7.29 18.53 2.55
CA ASP A 358 -7.78 18.09 1.24
C ASP A 358 -6.64 17.65 0.30
N GLN A 359 -5.42 18.09 0.58
CA GLN A 359 -4.23 17.67 -0.18
C GLN A 359 -3.78 16.25 0.20
N SER A 360 -4.20 15.74 1.36
CA SER A 360 -3.78 14.44 1.84
C SER A 360 -4.29 13.29 0.97
N PHE A 361 -3.56 12.19 0.98
CA PHE A 361 -3.87 11.00 0.20
C PHE A 361 -3.21 9.76 0.82
N GLY A 362 -3.69 8.61 0.46
CA GLY A 362 -3.14 7.34 0.93
C GLY A 362 -3.83 6.15 0.31
N HIS A 363 -3.75 5.01 0.98
CA HIS A 363 -4.51 3.82 0.61
C HIS A 363 -4.56 2.81 1.76
N THR A 364 -5.52 1.88 1.68
CA THR A 364 -5.67 0.78 2.64
C THR A 364 -5.44 -0.57 1.98
N GLY A 365 -5.00 -1.57 2.75
CA GLY A 365 -4.87 -2.94 2.32
C GLY A 365 -5.77 -3.88 3.14
N PHE A 366 -6.30 -4.90 2.47
CA PHE A 366 -7.23 -5.87 3.07
C PHE A 366 -6.63 -6.62 4.26
N THR A 367 -5.33 -6.91 4.21
CA THR A 367 -4.57 -7.59 5.27
C THR A 367 -4.44 -6.76 6.56
N GLY A 368 -4.82 -5.49 6.53
CA GLY A 368 -4.74 -4.57 7.66
C GLY A 368 -3.63 -3.53 7.51
N THR A 369 -3.14 -3.35 6.29
CA THR A 369 -2.09 -2.39 5.95
C THR A 369 -2.69 -1.02 5.60
N PHE A 370 -1.88 0.03 5.76
CA PHE A 370 -2.32 1.41 5.60
C PHE A 370 -1.11 2.32 5.42
N PHE A 371 -1.20 3.29 4.53
CA PHE A 371 -0.35 4.47 4.57
C PHE A 371 -1.18 5.72 4.28
N TRP A 372 -0.72 6.85 4.79
CA TRP A 372 -1.32 8.16 4.53
C TRP A 372 -0.26 9.25 4.54
N THR A 373 -0.39 10.19 3.62
CA THR A 373 0.51 11.33 3.46
C THR A 373 -0.32 12.62 3.42
N ASP A 374 0.10 13.63 4.18
CA ASP A 374 -0.52 14.95 4.15
C ASP A 374 0.52 16.04 3.89
N PRO A 375 0.57 16.58 2.66
CA PRO A 375 1.52 17.62 2.28
C PRO A 375 1.44 18.90 3.13
N LYS A 376 0.25 19.26 3.61
CA LYS A 376 0.04 20.50 4.37
C LYS A 376 0.80 20.52 5.69
N VAL A 377 0.87 19.37 6.37
CA VAL A 377 1.57 19.20 7.66
C VAL A 377 2.84 18.35 7.50
N LYS A 378 3.23 18.04 6.26
CA LYS A 378 4.41 17.23 5.91
C LYS A 378 4.43 15.86 6.57
N LEU A 379 3.24 15.26 6.77
CA LEU A 379 3.07 13.96 7.40
C LEU A 379 3.24 12.83 6.38
N SER A 380 4.02 11.81 6.76
CA SER A 380 4.01 10.48 6.13
C SER A 380 3.87 9.42 7.22
N MET A 381 2.82 8.60 7.12
CA MET A 381 2.51 7.56 8.10
C MET A 381 2.27 6.23 7.41
N VAL A 382 2.87 5.16 7.95
CA VAL A 382 2.65 3.77 7.54
C VAL A 382 2.28 2.94 8.76
N PHE A 383 1.25 2.13 8.62
CA PHE A 383 0.80 1.20 9.64
C PHE A 383 0.50 -0.17 9.02
N LEU A 384 1.26 -1.18 9.40
CA LEU A 384 1.15 -2.53 8.88
C LEU A 384 0.70 -3.49 9.97
N THR A 385 -0.26 -4.33 9.66
CA THR A 385 -0.73 -5.44 10.51
C THR A 385 -1.05 -6.66 9.65
N ASN A 386 -1.16 -7.81 10.30
CA ASN A 386 -1.75 -9.01 9.71
C ASN A 386 -3.08 -9.35 10.39
N ARG A 387 -4.01 -8.38 10.45
CA ARG A 387 -5.33 -8.54 11.07
C ARG A 387 -6.09 -9.78 10.60
N VAL A 388 -5.80 -10.24 9.38
CA VAL A 388 -6.41 -11.43 8.77
C VAL A 388 -5.90 -12.76 9.36
N TYR A 389 -4.91 -12.73 10.26
CA TYR A 389 -4.45 -13.92 10.94
C TYR A 389 -5.31 -14.20 12.19
N PRO A 390 -5.78 -15.42 12.40
CA PRO A 390 -5.75 -16.56 11.47
C PRO A 390 -6.90 -16.52 10.46
N SER A 391 -7.85 -15.57 10.56
CA SER A 391 -9.03 -15.46 9.70
C SER A 391 -9.34 -14.02 9.29
N ARG A 392 -9.73 -13.84 8.02
CA ARG A 392 -10.21 -12.57 7.45
C ARG A 392 -11.47 -12.02 8.11
N GLU A 393 -12.20 -12.87 8.84
CA GLU A 393 -13.42 -12.47 9.58
C GLU A 393 -13.13 -11.53 10.75
N ASN A 394 -11.86 -11.38 11.16
CA ASN A 394 -11.47 -10.45 12.21
C ASN A 394 -11.64 -9.00 11.74
N GLN A 395 -12.66 -8.32 12.26
CA GLN A 395 -13.00 -6.92 11.93
C GLN A 395 -12.61 -5.93 13.03
N LYS A 396 -11.88 -6.35 14.07
CA LYS A 396 -11.57 -5.51 15.24
C LYS A 396 -10.73 -4.28 14.89
N LEU A 397 -9.81 -4.38 13.91
CA LEU A 397 -9.05 -3.24 13.40
C LEU A 397 -9.97 -2.07 13.00
N TYR A 398 -11.05 -2.38 12.28
CA TYR A 398 -12.02 -1.41 11.75
C TYR A 398 -12.99 -0.94 12.84
N LYS A 399 -13.61 -1.89 13.56
CA LYS A 399 -14.59 -1.58 14.63
C LYS A 399 -14.01 -0.70 15.73
N LYS A 400 -12.70 -0.77 15.96
CA LYS A 400 -12.00 0.02 16.97
C LYS A 400 -11.38 1.32 16.41
N ASN A 401 -11.51 1.58 15.11
CA ASN A 401 -10.99 2.77 14.44
C ASN A 401 -9.48 3.01 14.70
N ILE A 402 -8.67 1.95 14.74
CA ILE A 402 -7.27 2.04 15.18
C ILE A 402 -6.46 2.98 14.28
N ARG A 403 -6.69 2.97 12.96
CA ARG A 403 -6.02 3.87 12.01
C ARG A 403 -6.32 5.34 12.31
N SER A 404 -7.58 5.68 12.56
CA SER A 404 -8.01 7.04 12.91
C SER A 404 -7.41 7.49 14.25
N LYS A 405 -7.40 6.61 15.26
CA LYS A 405 -6.79 6.88 16.57
C LYS A 405 -5.28 7.12 16.49
N LEU A 406 -4.56 6.40 15.63
CA LEU A 406 -3.15 6.69 15.40
C LEU A 406 -2.95 8.09 14.81
N LEU A 407 -3.79 8.49 13.85
CA LEU A 407 -3.77 9.85 13.30
C LEU A 407 -4.15 10.89 14.35
N ASP A 408 -5.12 10.60 15.25
CA ASP A 408 -5.45 11.50 16.37
C ASP A 408 -4.24 11.78 17.24
N ILE A 409 -3.48 10.74 17.62
CA ILE A 409 -2.25 10.87 18.42
C ILE A 409 -1.23 11.77 17.72
N VAL A 410 -1.04 11.61 16.40
CA VAL A 410 -0.13 12.44 15.60
C VAL A 410 -0.58 13.89 15.60
N PHE A 411 -1.86 14.15 15.30
CA PHE A 411 -2.38 15.52 15.23
C PHE A 411 -2.48 16.22 16.58
N GLU A 412 -2.70 15.50 17.68
CA GLU A 412 -2.61 16.05 19.02
C GLU A 412 -1.18 16.53 19.32
N ASN A 413 -0.17 15.79 18.87
CA ASN A 413 1.23 16.17 19.08
C ASN A 413 1.66 17.37 18.22
N LEU A 414 1.07 17.55 17.03
CA LEU A 414 1.35 18.70 16.14
C LEU A 414 0.73 20.02 16.63
N LYS A 415 -0.23 19.97 17.56
CA LYS A 415 -0.90 21.15 18.13
C LYS A 415 -0.17 21.72 19.35
N ASN A 416 0.67 20.94 19.98
CA ASN A 416 1.50 21.31 21.14
C ASN A 416 2.91 21.73 20.71
#